data_e47440346871de265147b484e497e7e4
#
_entry.id   e47440346871de265147b484e497e7e4
#
_cell.length_a   1.000
_cell.length_b   1.000
_cell.length_c   1.000
_cell.angle_alpha   90.00
_cell.angle_beta   90.00
_cell.angle_gamma   90.00
#
_symmetry.space_group_name_H-M   'P 1'
#
loop_
_entity.id
_entity.type
_entity.pdbx_description
1 polymer ?
#
loop_
_entity_poly.entity_id
_entity_poly.type
_entity_poly.pdbx_seq_one_letter_code
_entity_poly.pdbx_strand_id
1 'polypeptide(L)'
;MNVGKSFKILVVLVLIIASVACKSTEPEVSILTVSGSDISFAPEGGTQSITIDCNDSWSIGNSASSWLQLSQSSGNSGNASIQLTVASANTTGAARSTALVVNSSNGQSRRVNISQASLLFPSYNTSPKAPDATGMSTAVQLAAKFKLGWNIGNTLEATGGETSWGNPLITESYVKSVKQLGFTAIRLPCSWNIHIDNKATSHIDQNWVNRVKDVVGYCVNNDLYVLLNIHWDGGWLENNITKAKQDSVNAKQKALWEQIATAMRDFDEHLMFASANEPNADNAGETEILTQYHQTFINAVRSTGGRNSYRVLVLQGPSTSMSLTPQLMSTLPTDPVSDRLMVEVHNYTPSQFCFLNEDVSWGKMVYYWGNGHHSTIEPDRNATYGEEDAHIADFQKMKEKFVDKGIPVLMGEYGAYRRDGSAHIPKDLETHEASVDYWITFVTKQALNHGVKPFWWDTGGALDRRSNAVKDQRTIDALVAGGK
;
A
#
# COMPACT_ATOMS: atom_id res chain seq x y z
N MET A 1 11.97 30.80 127.12
CA MET A 1 10.97 29.87 126.67
C MET A 1 10.19 30.51 125.52
N ASN A 2 10.12 29.83 124.44
CA ASN A 2 9.31 30.10 123.29
C ASN A 2 9.82 31.14 122.28
N VAL A 3 10.45 30.70 121.29
CA VAL A 3 10.12 30.20 119.94
C VAL A 3 9.38 31.24 119.05
N GLY A 4 10.13 31.90 118.22
CA GLY A 4 9.65 32.73 117.14
C GLY A 4 9.67 31.99 115.82
N LYS A 5 8.61 31.99 115.10
CA LYS A 5 8.54 31.46 113.71
C LYS A 5 8.71 32.61 112.73
N SER A 6 9.74 32.55 111.95
CA SER A 6 9.98 33.37 110.73
C SER A 6 9.14 32.91 109.57
N PHE A 7 8.36 33.78 108.92
CA PHE A 7 7.63 33.55 107.72
C PHE A 7 8.47 34.03 106.51
N LYS A 8 8.93 33.14 105.71
CA LYS A 8 9.64 33.47 104.42
C LYS A 8 8.61 33.55 103.34
N ILE A 9 8.43 34.72 102.75
CA ILE A 9 7.65 34.95 101.54
C ILE A 9 8.50 34.54 100.36
N LEU A 10 8.03 33.49 99.61
CA LEU A 10 8.64 33.03 98.35
C LEU A 10 7.97 33.81 97.20
N VAL A 11 8.70 34.72 96.57
CA VAL A 11 8.26 35.37 95.32
C VAL A 11 8.57 34.41 94.18
N VAL A 12 7.52 33.86 93.56
CA VAL A 12 7.65 33.04 92.31
C VAL A 12 7.62 33.99 91.13
N LEU A 13 8.78 34.12 90.46
CA LEU A 13 8.92 34.86 89.22
C LEU A 13 8.53 33.91 88.05
N VAL A 14 7.34 34.12 87.47
CA VAL A 14 6.92 33.37 86.26
C VAL A 14 7.55 34.01 85.05
N LEU A 15 8.59 33.36 84.49
CA LEU A 15 9.14 33.68 83.18
C LEU A 15 8.23 33.08 82.09
N ILE A 16 7.50 33.90 81.35
CA ILE A 16 6.78 33.55 80.14
C ILE A 16 7.82 33.55 79.02
N ILE A 17 8.27 32.33 78.58
CA ILE A 17 9.07 32.15 77.39
C ILE A 17 8.09 32.10 76.18
N ALA A 18 7.99 33.24 75.47
CA ALA A 18 7.32 33.22 74.13
C ALA A 18 8.18 32.47 73.16
N SER A 19 7.84 31.20 72.86
CA SER A 19 8.43 30.44 71.78
C SER A 19 7.90 30.99 70.41
N VAL A 20 8.69 31.82 69.79
CA VAL A 20 8.50 32.16 68.37
C VAL A 20 8.83 30.88 67.57
N ALA A 21 7.82 30.12 67.18
CA ALA A 21 7.95 29.04 66.23
C ALA A 21 8.24 29.67 64.85
N CYS A 22 9.50 29.78 64.50
CA CYS A 22 9.88 29.90 63.07
C CYS A 22 9.38 28.65 62.38
N LYS A 23 8.32 28.71 61.61
CA LYS A 23 8.05 27.72 60.56
C LYS A 23 9.20 27.81 59.54
N SER A 24 10.16 26.91 59.63
CA SER A 24 11.06 26.66 58.51
C SER A 24 10.20 26.07 57.42
N THR A 25 9.81 26.87 56.44
CA THR A 25 9.35 26.35 55.14
C THR A 25 10.54 25.66 54.54
N GLU A 26 10.54 24.32 54.49
CA GLU A 26 11.49 23.62 53.64
C GLU A 26 11.38 24.23 52.24
N PRO A 27 12.50 24.50 51.56
CA PRO A 27 12.47 25.08 50.24
C PRO A 27 11.73 24.08 49.36
N GLU A 28 10.64 24.54 48.71
CA GLU A 28 9.89 23.72 47.76
C GLU A 28 10.85 23.24 46.66
N VAL A 29 10.89 21.93 46.43
CA VAL A 29 11.76 21.34 45.40
C VAL A 29 11.30 21.89 44.05
N SER A 30 12.19 22.60 43.39
CA SER A 30 11.91 23.13 42.03
C SER A 30 11.65 22.01 41.06
N ILE A 31 10.50 22.06 40.40
CA ILE A 31 10.06 21.07 39.40
C ILE A 31 9.96 21.76 38.04
N LEU A 32 10.62 21.19 37.04
CA LEU A 32 10.37 21.45 35.63
C LEU A 32 10.57 20.14 34.86
N THR A 33 9.49 19.54 34.36
CA THR A 33 9.51 18.37 33.49
C THR A 33 8.80 18.68 32.17
N VAL A 34 9.26 18.03 31.09
CA VAL A 34 8.66 18.14 29.76
C VAL A 34 8.56 16.73 29.17
N SER A 35 7.38 16.40 28.63
CA SER A 35 7.16 15.10 28.00
C SER A 35 7.88 15.04 26.65
N GLY A 36 8.93 14.26 26.57
CA GLY A 36 9.69 14.04 25.33
C GLY A 36 10.83 15.06 25.15
N SER A 37 11.94 14.56 24.64
CA SER A 37 13.15 15.34 24.32
C SER A 37 13.32 15.55 22.82
N ASP A 38 12.68 14.70 21.98
CA ASP A 38 12.83 14.70 20.55
C ASP A 38 11.48 14.46 19.87
N ILE A 39 11.09 15.41 19.02
CA ILE A 39 9.83 15.38 18.28
C ILE A 39 10.11 15.54 16.80
N SER A 40 9.63 14.59 15.99
CA SER A 40 9.81 14.57 14.55
C SER A 40 8.48 14.75 13.84
N PHE A 41 8.45 15.70 12.90
CA PHE A 41 7.31 15.93 12.00
C PHE A 41 7.58 15.31 10.63
N ALA A 42 6.51 14.78 10.02
CA ALA A 42 6.53 14.38 8.63
C ALA A 42 6.85 15.57 7.69
N PRO A 43 7.30 15.30 6.46
CA PRO A 43 7.59 16.35 5.48
C PRO A 43 6.44 17.33 5.26
N GLU A 44 5.21 16.87 5.30
CA GLU A 44 3.99 17.66 5.11
C GLU A 44 3.66 18.58 6.29
N GLY A 45 4.27 18.34 7.44
CA GLY A 45 3.96 19.02 8.68
C GLY A 45 3.00 18.23 9.56
N GLY A 46 2.15 18.93 10.28
CA GLY A 46 1.15 18.36 11.19
C GLY A 46 1.16 18.99 12.57
N THR A 47 0.48 18.35 13.51
CA THR A 47 0.35 18.82 14.90
C THR A 47 0.73 17.70 15.87
N GLN A 48 1.53 18.05 16.88
CA GLN A 48 1.91 17.20 18.00
C GLN A 48 1.79 17.99 19.30
N SER A 49 1.93 17.38 20.46
CA SER A 49 1.84 18.07 21.75
C SER A 49 2.96 17.64 22.70
N ILE A 50 3.35 18.57 23.56
CA ILE A 50 4.17 18.31 24.74
C ILE A 50 3.39 18.72 25.97
N THR A 51 3.68 18.10 27.10
CA THR A 51 3.19 18.54 28.42
C THR A 51 4.35 19.12 29.22
N ILE A 52 4.10 20.24 29.91
CA ILE A 52 5.01 20.87 30.85
C ILE A 52 4.39 20.72 32.22
N ASP A 53 5.16 20.23 33.18
CA ASP A 53 4.82 20.28 34.62
C ASP A 53 5.88 21.11 35.32
N CYS A 54 5.45 22.23 35.90
CA CYS A 54 6.33 23.20 36.53
C CYS A 54 5.65 23.81 37.76
N ASN A 55 6.34 23.87 38.89
CA ASN A 55 5.81 24.51 40.08
C ASN A 55 6.04 26.05 40.17
N ASP A 56 6.56 26.62 39.07
CA ASP A 56 6.77 28.06 38.88
C ASP A 56 6.25 28.52 37.49
N SER A 57 6.31 29.82 37.25
CA SER A 57 6.04 30.34 35.90
C SER A 57 7.11 29.85 34.90
N TRP A 58 6.69 29.60 33.67
CA TRP A 58 7.58 29.09 32.63
C TRP A 58 7.41 29.85 31.32
N SER A 59 8.43 29.74 30.45
CA SER A 59 8.41 30.30 29.10
C SER A 59 9.13 29.36 28.11
N ILE A 60 8.74 29.41 26.85
CA ILE A 60 9.34 28.62 25.76
C ILE A 60 10.03 29.55 24.75
N GLY A 61 11.33 29.38 24.58
CA GLY A 61 12.07 30.00 23.49
C GLY A 61 11.89 29.20 22.22
N ASN A 62 11.36 29.85 21.17
CA ASN A 62 11.21 29.27 19.84
C ASN A 62 11.90 30.16 18.79
N SER A 63 13.06 29.77 18.30
CA SER A 63 13.80 30.47 17.23
C SER A 63 13.29 30.15 15.81
N ALA A 64 12.39 29.18 15.67
CA ALA A 64 11.86 28.69 14.41
C ALA A 64 10.38 29.08 14.16
N SER A 65 9.94 30.20 14.71
CA SER A 65 8.55 30.68 14.62
C SER A 65 8.05 30.87 13.18
N SER A 66 8.94 30.93 12.21
CA SER A 66 8.59 30.99 10.78
C SER A 66 7.98 29.69 10.24
N TRP A 67 8.22 28.53 10.88
CA TRP A 67 7.68 27.24 10.44
C TRP A 67 7.12 26.36 11.55
N LEU A 68 7.42 26.68 12.82
CA LEU A 68 6.91 25.97 14.00
C LEU A 68 6.11 26.92 14.87
N GLN A 69 4.82 26.68 15.04
CA GLN A 69 3.92 27.46 15.87
C GLN A 69 3.62 26.72 17.19
N LEU A 70 3.47 27.48 18.27
CA LEU A 70 3.10 27.00 19.58
C LEU A 70 1.73 27.54 19.96
N SER A 71 0.88 26.71 20.55
CA SER A 71 -0.42 27.17 21.05
C SER A 71 -0.26 28.17 22.23
N GLN A 72 0.86 28.08 22.95
CA GLN A 72 1.19 28.93 24.09
C GLN A 72 2.72 28.95 24.24
N SER A 73 3.30 30.10 24.53
CA SER A 73 4.75 30.29 24.75
C SER A 73 5.15 30.61 26.19
N SER A 74 4.20 30.74 27.10
CA SER A 74 4.47 30.95 28.52
C SER A 74 3.26 30.56 29.38
N GLY A 75 3.46 30.28 30.65
CA GLY A 75 2.40 29.92 31.58
C GLY A 75 2.80 30.10 33.03
N ASN A 76 1.82 29.94 33.94
CA ASN A 76 1.99 29.91 35.37
C ASN A 76 2.34 28.49 35.85
N SER A 77 2.55 28.32 37.17
CA SER A 77 2.73 27.02 37.81
C SER A 77 1.58 26.06 37.51
N GLY A 78 1.90 24.74 37.40
CA GLY A 78 0.99 23.64 37.12
C GLY A 78 1.29 22.93 35.82
N ASN A 79 0.37 22.04 35.43
CA ASN A 79 0.46 21.26 34.19
C ASN A 79 -0.12 22.05 33.00
N ALA A 80 0.62 22.07 31.90
CA ALA A 80 0.17 22.66 30.63
C ALA A 80 0.40 21.72 29.46
N SER A 81 -0.56 21.65 28.53
CA SER A 81 -0.39 20.94 27.25
C SER A 81 -0.18 21.96 26.13
N ILE A 82 0.97 21.90 25.52
CA ILE A 82 1.37 22.81 24.42
C ILE A 82 1.26 22.09 23.11
N GLN A 83 0.42 22.58 22.21
CA GLN A 83 0.32 22.09 20.85
C GLN A 83 1.42 22.73 20.01
N LEU A 84 2.14 21.88 19.29
CA LEU A 84 3.19 22.22 18.33
C LEU A 84 2.63 22.01 16.94
N THR A 85 2.57 23.05 16.11
CA THR A 85 2.01 22.97 14.76
C THR A 85 3.04 23.39 13.72
N VAL A 86 3.27 22.51 12.75
CA VAL A 86 4.01 22.78 11.53
C VAL A 86 3.01 22.81 10.37
N ALA A 87 2.65 24.00 9.94
CA ALA A 87 1.53 24.22 9.00
C ALA A 87 1.92 24.04 7.52
N SER A 88 3.22 23.96 7.22
CA SER A 88 3.70 23.90 5.82
C SER A 88 4.66 22.75 5.60
N ALA A 89 4.57 22.15 4.41
CA ALA A 89 5.53 21.17 3.96
C ALA A 89 6.95 21.74 3.89
N ASN A 90 7.93 20.91 4.25
CA ASN A 90 9.34 21.24 4.06
C ASN A 90 9.79 20.84 2.65
N THR A 91 9.84 21.79 1.76
CA THR A 91 10.26 21.63 0.34
C THR A 91 11.71 22.04 0.08
N THR A 92 12.52 22.18 1.13
CA THR A 92 13.90 22.75 1.01
C THR A 92 14.93 21.77 0.46
N GLY A 93 14.57 20.51 0.29
CA GLY A 93 15.49 19.43 -0.12
C GLY A 93 16.34 18.86 1.03
N ALA A 94 16.23 19.41 2.25
CA ALA A 94 16.92 18.92 3.43
C ALA A 94 16.03 19.00 4.67
N ALA A 95 16.19 18.07 5.60
CA ALA A 95 15.50 18.14 6.87
C ALA A 95 15.84 19.47 7.60
N ARG A 96 14.84 20.08 8.24
CA ARG A 96 15.04 21.25 9.09
C ARG A 96 14.84 20.90 10.55
N SER A 97 15.56 21.55 11.43
CA SER A 97 15.48 21.29 12.87
C SER A 97 15.65 22.60 13.68
N THR A 98 15.15 22.54 14.90
CA THR A 98 15.30 23.58 15.90
C THR A 98 15.27 22.96 17.29
N ALA A 99 15.53 23.76 18.31
CA ALA A 99 15.29 23.36 19.70
C ALA A 99 14.37 24.38 20.37
N LEU A 100 13.34 23.87 21.01
CA LEU A 100 12.59 24.63 21.99
C LEU A 100 13.34 24.56 23.31
N VAL A 101 13.44 25.69 24.00
CA VAL A 101 14.03 25.80 25.33
C VAL A 101 12.93 26.25 26.28
N VAL A 102 12.50 25.35 27.18
CA VAL A 102 11.54 25.64 28.25
C VAL A 102 12.32 26.10 29.47
N ASN A 103 12.11 27.32 29.91
CA ASN A 103 12.75 27.91 31.07
C ASN A 103 11.72 28.15 32.15
N SER A 104 12.05 27.83 33.40
CA SER A 104 11.27 28.18 34.59
C SER A 104 11.89 29.36 35.27
N SER A 105 11.07 30.19 35.95
CA SER A 105 11.54 31.30 36.77
C SER A 105 12.41 30.88 37.94
N ASN A 106 12.39 29.60 38.33
CA ASN A 106 13.29 29.03 39.35
C ASN A 106 14.72 28.73 38.80
N GLY A 107 15.00 29.04 37.54
CA GLY A 107 16.31 28.85 36.90
C GLY A 107 16.52 27.48 36.23
N GLN A 108 15.56 26.57 36.25
CA GLN A 108 15.64 25.32 35.52
C GLN A 108 15.35 25.53 34.02
N SER A 109 15.95 24.68 33.19
CA SER A 109 15.74 24.69 31.75
C SER A 109 15.63 23.26 31.21
N ARG A 110 14.77 23.04 30.20
CA ARG A 110 14.62 21.79 29.48
C ARG A 110 14.65 22.07 27.97
N ARG A 111 15.29 21.20 27.23
CA ARG A 111 15.42 21.28 25.79
C ARG A 111 14.57 20.21 25.12
N VAL A 112 13.82 20.59 24.08
CA VAL A 112 13.08 19.68 23.20
C VAL A 112 13.58 19.91 21.78
N ASN A 113 14.16 18.90 21.16
CA ASN A 113 14.60 18.97 19.78
C ASN A 113 13.41 18.73 18.87
N ILE A 114 13.24 19.58 17.89
CA ILE A 114 12.18 19.48 16.89
C ILE A 114 12.83 19.29 15.52
N SER A 115 12.36 18.33 14.77
CA SER A 115 12.79 18.12 13.38
C SER A 115 11.59 17.98 12.45
N GLN A 116 11.78 18.39 11.20
CA GLN A 116 10.86 18.09 10.10
C GLN A 116 11.66 17.57 8.92
N ALA A 117 11.31 16.37 8.45
CA ALA A 117 11.88 15.79 7.24
C ALA A 117 11.60 16.69 6.02
N SER A 118 12.38 16.56 4.95
CA SER A 118 12.11 17.25 3.68
C SER A 118 11.29 16.35 2.77
N LEU A 119 10.39 16.93 1.97
CA LEU A 119 9.85 16.26 0.79
C LEU A 119 10.98 15.97 -0.19
N LEU A 120 11.09 14.74 -0.66
CA LEU A 120 12.03 14.38 -1.72
C LEU A 120 11.53 14.87 -3.07
N PHE A 121 10.19 14.92 -3.26
CA PHE A 121 9.54 15.42 -4.48
C PHE A 121 8.43 16.41 -4.12
N PRO A 122 8.06 17.32 -5.04
CA PRO A 122 6.93 18.22 -4.82
C PRO A 122 5.63 17.44 -4.70
N SER A 123 4.62 18.02 -4.05
CA SER A 123 3.26 17.48 -4.12
C SER A 123 2.62 17.85 -5.45
N TYR A 124 2.01 16.86 -6.09
CA TYR A 124 1.24 17.02 -7.33
C TYR A 124 -0.26 17.18 -7.08
N ASN A 125 -0.69 17.04 -5.83
CA ASN A 125 -2.07 17.31 -5.43
C ASN A 125 -2.29 18.80 -5.16
N THR A 126 -2.19 19.62 -6.21
CA THR A 126 -2.31 21.09 -6.11
C THR A 126 -3.74 21.61 -6.19
N SER A 127 -4.70 20.78 -6.59
CA SER A 127 -6.11 21.15 -6.80
C SER A 127 -7.04 20.00 -6.43
N PRO A 128 -7.09 19.61 -5.14
CA PRO A 128 -8.00 18.55 -4.69
C PRO A 128 -9.45 18.96 -4.89
N LYS A 129 -10.31 17.99 -5.28
CA LYS A 129 -11.75 18.21 -5.40
C LYS A 129 -12.48 17.81 -4.11
N ALA A 130 -13.63 18.39 -3.86
CA ALA A 130 -14.51 17.91 -2.80
C ALA A 130 -14.89 16.42 -3.06
N PRO A 131 -15.02 15.59 -2.00
CA PRO A 131 -15.39 14.18 -2.16
C PRO A 131 -16.71 14.00 -2.90
N ASP A 132 -16.74 13.04 -3.85
CA ASP A 132 -17.92 12.69 -4.66
C ASP A 132 -18.17 11.18 -4.60
N ALA A 133 -19.23 10.77 -3.91
CA ALA A 133 -19.64 9.38 -3.77
C ALA A 133 -20.59 8.90 -4.88
N THR A 134 -20.98 9.78 -5.80
CA THR A 134 -22.01 9.49 -6.82
C THR A 134 -21.59 8.32 -7.71
N GLY A 135 -22.38 7.23 -7.68
CA GLY A 135 -22.12 6.02 -8.46
C GLY A 135 -20.92 5.21 -8.01
N MET A 136 -20.44 5.38 -6.77
CA MET A 136 -19.28 4.68 -6.25
C MET A 136 -19.69 3.55 -5.29
N SER A 137 -19.52 2.30 -5.72
CA SER A 137 -19.83 1.08 -4.95
C SER A 137 -18.76 0.76 -3.90
N THR A 138 -19.14 0.02 -2.86
CA THR A 138 -18.17 -0.65 -1.96
C THR A 138 -17.38 -1.72 -2.74
N ALA A 139 -16.27 -2.18 -2.18
CA ALA A 139 -15.45 -3.22 -2.80
C ALA A 139 -16.25 -4.50 -3.10
N VAL A 140 -17.09 -4.95 -2.16
CA VAL A 140 -17.95 -6.13 -2.32
C VAL A 140 -18.99 -5.91 -3.42
N GLN A 141 -19.66 -4.76 -3.42
CA GLN A 141 -20.65 -4.43 -4.45
C GLN A 141 -20.00 -4.35 -5.84
N LEU A 142 -18.81 -3.76 -5.93
CA LEU A 142 -18.06 -3.64 -7.18
C LEU A 142 -17.62 -5.01 -7.69
N ALA A 143 -17.03 -5.86 -6.83
CA ALA A 143 -16.61 -7.20 -7.20
C ALA A 143 -17.76 -8.09 -7.70
N ALA A 144 -19.00 -7.82 -7.29
CA ALA A 144 -20.18 -8.53 -7.80
C ALA A 144 -20.55 -8.16 -9.24
N LYS A 145 -20.02 -7.03 -9.79
CA LYS A 145 -20.37 -6.52 -11.11
C LYS A 145 -19.51 -7.07 -12.24
N PHE A 146 -18.37 -7.70 -11.92
CA PHE A 146 -17.50 -8.35 -12.91
C PHE A 146 -17.15 -9.78 -12.50
N LYS A 147 -16.77 -10.62 -13.48
CA LYS A 147 -16.54 -12.04 -13.26
C LYS A 147 -15.18 -12.50 -13.78
N LEU A 148 -14.94 -12.39 -15.08
CA LEU A 148 -13.70 -12.76 -15.75
C LEU A 148 -12.94 -11.50 -16.19
N GLY A 149 -11.66 -11.45 -15.90
CA GLY A 149 -10.76 -10.40 -16.28
C GLY A 149 -9.73 -10.86 -17.32
N TRP A 150 -9.17 -9.89 -18.03
CA TRP A 150 -8.16 -10.06 -19.07
C TRP A 150 -7.03 -9.07 -18.87
N ASN A 151 -5.78 -9.53 -18.86
CA ASN A 151 -4.63 -8.64 -18.90
C ASN A 151 -4.31 -8.24 -20.34
N ILE A 152 -4.09 -6.94 -20.59
CA ILE A 152 -3.48 -6.47 -21.82
C ILE A 152 -1.96 -6.37 -21.58
N GLY A 153 -1.30 -7.53 -21.47
CA GLY A 153 0.12 -7.63 -21.16
C GLY A 153 1.02 -7.34 -22.35
N ASN A 154 2.30 -7.06 -22.08
CA ASN A 154 3.34 -6.69 -23.03
C ASN A 154 3.01 -5.45 -23.88
N THR A 155 2.42 -4.43 -23.24
CA THR A 155 2.06 -3.15 -23.87
C THR A 155 2.45 -1.96 -23.01
N LEU A 156 1.54 -1.40 -22.18
CA LEU A 156 1.82 -0.19 -21.40
C LEU A 156 2.90 -0.41 -20.31
N GLU A 157 3.16 -1.63 -19.90
CA GLU A 157 4.24 -1.96 -18.95
C GLU A 157 5.59 -2.18 -19.62
N ALA A 158 5.65 -2.24 -20.96
CA ALA A 158 6.89 -2.46 -21.67
C ALA A 158 7.90 -1.33 -21.44
N THR A 159 9.08 -1.68 -20.90
CA THR A 159 10.09 -0.72 -20.43
C THR A 159 10.78 0.12 -21.48
N GLY A 160 10.49 -0.11 -22.76
CA GLY A 160 10.95 0.73 -23.88
C GLY A 160 9.83 1.57 -24.53
N GLY A 161 8.63 1.57 -23.92
CA GLY A 161 7.41 2.18 -24.46
C GLY A 161 6.43 1.14 -25.01
N GLU A 162 5.17 1.52 -25.18
CA GLU A 162 4.01 0.66 -25.40
C GLU A 162 4.21 -0.43 -26.51
N THR A 163 5.04 -0.16 -27.51
CA THR A 163 5.25 -1.08 -28.64
C THR A 163 6.60 -1.80 -28.61
N SER A 164 7.44 -1.53 -27.61
CA SER A 164 8.84 -1.99 -27.61
C SER A 164 8.99 -3.51 -27.47
N TRP A 165 7.99 -4.20 -26.91
CA TRP A 165 7.99 -5.68 -26.81
C TRP A 165 7.21 -6.37 -27.91
N GLY A 166 6.99 -5.67 -29.05
CA GLY A 166 6.48 -6.24 -30.29
C GLY A 166 4.97 -6.15 -30.50
N ASN A 167 4.19 -5.78 -29.48
CA ASN A 167 2.77 -5.52 -29.66
C ASN A 167 2.53 -4.13 -30.28
N PRO A 168 1.44 -3.93 -31.02
CA PRO A 168 1.01 -2.60 -31.47
C PRO A 168 0.41 -1.80 -30.32
N LEU A 169 0.14 -0.53 -30.56
CA LEU A 169 -0.66 0.30 -29.66
C LEU A 169 -2.01 -0.35 -29.37
N ILE A 170 -2.46 -0.26 -28.11
CA ILE A 170 -3.79 -0.73 -27.72
C ILE A 170 -4.85 0.13 -28.42
N THR A 171 -5.81 -0.54 -29.06
CA THR A 171 -6.91 0.12 -29.75
C THR A 171 -8.25 -0.16 -29.08
N GLU A 172 -9.22 0.73 -29.25
CA GLU A 172 -10.58 0.52 -28.77
C GLU A 172 -11.23 -0.74 -29.41
N SER A 173 -10.89 -1.04 -30.67
CA SER A 173 -11.39 -2.24 -31.35
C SER A 173 -10.90 -3.52 -30.68
N TYR A 174 -9.64 -3.55 -30.20
CA TYR A 174 -9.11 -4.66 -29.42
C TYR A 174 -9.88 -4.83 -28.10
N VAL A 175 -10.12 -3.73 -27.37
CA VAL A 175 -10.90 -3.74 -26.13
C VAL A 175 -12.31 -4.28 -26.35
N LYS A 176 -12.97 -3.86 -27.45
CA LYS A 176 -14.29 -4.40 -27.87
C LYS A 176 -14.27 -5.90 -28.12
N SER A 177 -13.18 -6.41 -28.73
CA SER A 177 -13.03 -7.85 -28.99
C SER A 177 -12.88 -8.64 -27.69
N VAL A 178 -12.15 -8.12 -26.70
CA VAL A 178 -12.07 -8.73 -25.35
C VAL A 178 -13.45 -8.85 -24.72
N LYS A 179 -14.26 -7.77 -24.79
CA LYS A 179 -15.65 -7.80 -24.28
C LYS A 179 -16.52 -8.83 -25.00
N GLN A 180 -16.40 -8.92 -26.34
CA GLN A 180 -17.18 -9.85 -27.15
C GLN A 180 -16.87 -11.33 -26.82
N LEU A 181 -15.67 -11.63 -26.31
CA LEU A 181 -15.30 -12.94 -25.80
C LEU A 181 -15.88 -13.26 -24.42
N GLY A 182 -16.61 -12.33 -23.78
CA GLY A 182 -17.30 -12.54 -22.51
C GLY A 182 -16.52 -12.07 -21.27
N PHE A 183 -15.38 -11.40 -21.44
CA PHE A 183 -14.67 -10.77 -20.34
C PHE A 183 -15.37 -9.49 -19.89
N THR A 184 -15.38 -9.23 -18.60
CA THR A 184 -16.10 -8.11 -17.98
C THR A 184 -15.16 -7.13 -17.29
N ALA A 185 -13.87 -7.46 -17.20
CA ALA A 185 -12.85 -6.60 -16.64
C ALA A 185 -11.54 -6.71 -17.42
N ILE A 186 -10.74 -5.64 -17.38
CA ILE A 186 -9.40 -5.57 -17.97
C ILE A 186 -8.43 -5.10 -16.89
N ARG A 187 -7.29 -5.79 -16.75
CA ARG A 187 -6.13 -5.28 -16.04
C ARG A 187 -5.20 -4.64 -17.06
N LEU A 188 -4.80 -3.41 -16.77
CA LEU A 188 -3.84 -2.63 -17.55
C LEU A 188 -2.53 -2.54 -16.76
N PRO A 189 -1.60 -3.49 -16.96
CA PRO A 189 -0.24 -3.34 -16.48
C PRO A 189 0.37 -2.06 -17.07
N CYS A 190 0.97 -1.20 -16.25
CA CYS A 190 1.44 0.11 -16.73
C CYS A 190 2.75 0.53 -16.05
N SER A 191 3.74 0.89 -16.85
CA SER A 191 4.99 1.51 -16.43
C SER A 191 4.84 3.02 -16.34
N TRP A 192 5.39 3.62 -15.29
CA TRP A 192 5.35 5.07 -15.05
C TRP A 192 6.72 5.66 -14.85
N ASN A 193 7.62 4.93 -14.16
CA ASN A 193 8.96 5.40 -13.84
C ASN A 193 9.83 5.66 -15.06
N ILE A 194 9.69 4.85 -16.11
CA ILE A 194 10.41 5.06 -17.38
C ILE A 194 9.90 6.28 -18.17
N HIS A 195 8.70 6.73 -17.86
CA HIS A 195 8.05 7.90 -18.46
C HIS A 195 8.16 9.17 -17.60
N ILE A 196 9.08 9.18 -16.61
CA ILE A 196 9.42 10.38 -15.85
C ILE A 196 10.29 11.28 -16.73
N ASP A 197 9.79 12.46 -17.08
CA ASP A 197 10.52 13.48 -17.86
C ASP A 197 11.45 14.34 -16.98
N ASN A 198 11.16 14.45 -15.68
CA ASN A 198 11.98 15.15 -14.71
C ASN A 198 12.26 14.29 -13.47
N LYS A 199 13.42 13.65 -13.42
CA LYS A 199 13.82 12.76 -12.32
C LYS A 199 13.95 13.47 -10.96
N ALA A 200 14.29 14.77 -10.96
CA ALA A 200 14.43 15.54 -9.72
C ALA A 200 13.08 15.78 -9.03
N THR A 201 11.99 15.74 -9.76
CA THR A 201 10.64 15.98 -9.28
C THR A 201 9.74 14.74 -9.36
N SER A 202 10.16 13.67 -10.03
CA SER A 202 9.32 12.52 -10.41
C SER A 202 8.09 12.92 -11.22
N HIS A 203 8.20 13.95 -12.06
CA HIS A 203 7.12 14.36 -12.96
C HIS A 203 6.97 13.37 -14.10
N ILE A 204 5.74 12.90 -14.34
CA ILE A 204 5.41 11.98 -15.43
C ILE A 204 5.14 12.80 -16.71
N ASP A 205 5.69 12.36 -17.86
CA ASP A 205 5.37 12.94 -19.15
C ASP A 205 3.85 12.98 -19.38
N GLN A 206 3.33 14.17 -19.62
CA GLN A 206 1.89 14.39 -19.79
C GLN A 206 1.31 13.64 -21.00
N ASN A 207 2.11 13.40 -22.06
CA ASN A 207 1.67 12.61 -23.21
C ASN A 207 1.42 11.16 -22.80
N TRP A 208 2.27 10.60 -21.92
CA TRP A 208 2.07 9.27 -21.38
C TRP A 208 0.81 9.19 -20.50
N VAL A 209 0.64 10.14 -19.60
CA VAL A 209 -0.57 10.23 -18.77
C VAL A 209 -1.83 10.26 -19.63
N ASN A 210 -1.83 11.08 -20.68
CA ASN A 210 -2.95 11.19 -21.61
C ASN A 210 -3.18 9.88 -22.38
N ARG A 211 -2.09 9.24 -22.85
CA ARG A 211 -2.19 7.95 -23.54
C ARG A 211 -2.83 6.85 -22.67
N VAL A 212 -2.39 6.72 -21.42
CA VAL A 212 -2.97 5.75 -20.48
C VAL A 212 -4.44 6.09 -20.20
N LYS A 213 -4.75 7.37 -20.05
CA LYS A 213 -6.13 7.86 -19.86
C LYS A 213 -7.04 7.49 -21.04
N ASP A 214 -6.55 7.59 -22.28
CA ASP A 214 -7.30 7.19 -23.47
C ASP A 214 -7.60 5.69 -23.44
N VAL A 215 -6.62 4.84 -23.09
CA VAL A 215 -6.84 3.39 -23.00
C VAL A 215 -7.82 3.02 -21.88
N VAL A 216 -7.73 3.66 -20.73
CA VAL A 216 -8.75 3.53 -19.66
C VAL A 216 -10.14 3.94 -20.20
N GLY A 217 -10.18 5.04 -20.95
CA GLY A 217 -11.42 5.51 -21.59
C GLY A 217 -12.00 4.47 -22.56
N TYR A 218 -11.18 3.80 -23.37
CA TYR A 218 -11.66 2.71 -24.24
C TYR A 218 -12.36 1.60 -23.45
N CYS A 219 -11.81 1.22 -22.29
CA CYS A 219 -12.39 0.18 -21.45
C CYS A 219 -13.71 0.65 -20.82
N VAL A 220 -13.70 1.80 -20.15
CA VAL A 220 -14.87 2.34 -19.44
C VAL A 220 -16.04 2.62 -20.41
N ASN A 221 -15.75 3.22 -21.58
CA ASN A 221 -16.77 3.50 -22.60
C ASN A 221 -17.39 2.23 -23.20
N ASN A 222 -16.73 1.08 -23.06
CA ASN A 222 -17.24 -0.20 -23.47
C ASN A 222 -17.76 -1.04 -22.28
N ASP A 223 -18.08 -0.41 -21.14
CA ASP A 223 -18.64 -1.04 -19.96
C ASP A 223 -17.79 -2.23 -19.47
N LEU A 224 -16.47 -2.01 -19.35
CA LEU A 224 -15.49 -2.93 -18.79
C LEU A 224 -14.88 -2.30 -17.53
N TYR A 225 -14.79 -3.09 -16.48
CA TYR A 225 -14.08 -2.70 -15.27
C TYR A 225 -12.57 -2.72 -15.52
N VAL A 226 -11.86 -1.75 -14.99
CA VAL A 226 -10.43 -1.55 -15.25
C VAL A 226 -9.64 -1.59 -13.96
N LEU A 227 -8.59 -2.41 -13.94
CA LEU A 227 -7.57 -2.41 -12.90
C LEU A 227 -6.27 -1.80 -13.46
N LEU A 228 -5.97 -0.57 -13.10
CA LEU A 228 -4.75 0.14 -13.48
C LEU A 228 -3.74 0.10 -12.34
N ASN A 229 -2.51 -0.32 -12.62
CA ASN A 229 -1.46 -0.44 -11.62
C ASN A 229 -0.20 0.39 -11.91
N ILE A 230 0.73 0.38 -10.97
CA ILE A 230 2.16 0.56 -11.24
C ILE A 230 2.73 -0.85 -11.37
N HIS A 231 3.18 -1.21 -12.60
CA HIS A 231 3.74 -2.53 -12.85
C HIS A 231 5.20 -2.61 -12.39
N TRP A 232 5.94 -3.65 -12.75
CA TRP A 232 7.35 -3.86 -12.33
C TRP A 232 8.23 -2.62 -12.57
N ASP A 233 8.11 -1.98 -13.74
CA ASP A 233 8.58 -0.63 -14.05
C ASP A 233 10.07 -0.37 -13.64
N GLY A 234 10.92 -1.39 -13.87
CA GLY A 234 12.32 -1.40 -13.48
C GLY A 234 12.59 -1.78 -12.03
N GLY A 235 11.60 -2.28 -11.29
CA GLY A 235 11.75 -2.81 -9.93
C GLY A 235 12.04 -1.73 -8.87
N TRP A 236 11.72 -0.47 -9.16
CA TRP A 236 12.05 0.63 -8.24
C TRP A 236 11.31 0.53 -6.89
N LEU A 237 10.13 -0.06 -6.86
CA LEU A 237 9.39 -0.39 -5.65
C LEU A 237 9.66 -1.84 -5.23
N GLU A 238 9.44 -2.77 -6.12
CA GLU A 238 9.38 -4.20 -5.86
C GLU A 238 10.68 -4.78 -5.33
N ASN A 239 11.83 -4.29 -5.83
CA ASN A 239 13.16 -4.72 -5.39
C ASN A 239 13.73 -3.86 -4.24
N ASN A 240 12.93 -2.96 -3.66
CA ASN A 240 13.40 -2.00 -2.66
C ASN A 240 12.52 -1.99 -1.39
N ILE A 241 12.00 -3.16 -1.00
CA ILE A 241 11.21 -3.32 0.24
C ILE A 241 12.16 -3.49 1.42
N THR A 242 12.87 -2.43 1.75
CA THR A 242 13.85 -2.39 2.84
C THR A 242 13.72 -1.11 3.65
N LYS A 243 14.07 -1.16 4.94
CA LYS A 243 14.02 0.01 5.82
C LYS A 243 14.87 1.17 5.29
N ALA A 244 16.02 0.89 4.68
CA ALA A 244 16.91 1.90 4.12
C ALA A 244 16.30 2.63 2.89
N LYS A 245 15.39 1.99 2.17
CA LYS A 245 14.74 2.54 0.97
C LYS A 245 13.34 3.07 1.22
N GLN A 246 12.76 2.80 2.38
CA GLN A 246 11.36 3.07 2.70
C GLN A 246 10.95 4.52 2.41
N ASP A 247 11.72 5.50 2.88
CA ASP A 247 11.37 6.91 2.72
C ASP A 247 11.41 7.35 1.24
N SER A 248 12.43 6.90 0.50
CA SER A 248 12.58 7.24 -0.92
C SER A 248 11.50 6.59 -1.80
N VAL A 249 11.14 5.33 -1.49
CA VAL A 249 10.06 4.62 -2.20
C VAL A 249 8.71 5.26 -1.89
N ASN A 250 8.42 5.55 -0.61
CA ASN A 250 7.19 6.24 -0.22
C ASN A 250 7.05 7.61 -0.91
N ALA A 251 8.12 8.40 -0.93
CA ALA A 251 8.09 9.70 -1.60
C ALA A 251 7.78 9.59 -3.09
N LYS A 252 8.38 8.61 -3.77
CA LYS A 252 8.13 8.36 -5.18
C LYS A 252 6.73 7.80 -5.44
N GLN A 253 6.29 6.85 -4.62
CA GLN A 253 4.93 6.28 -4.65
C GLN A 253 3.88 7.40 -4.54
N LYS A 254 4.06 8.32 -3.58
CA LYS A 254 3.20 9.49 -3.40
C LYS A 254 3.19 10.37 -4.65
N ALA A 255 4.38 10.75 -5.15
CA ALA A 255 4.50 11.65 -6.29
C ALA A 255 3.84 11.08 -7.56
N LEU A 256 4.03 9.79 -7.84
CA LEU A 256 3.41 9.14 -9.00
C LEU A 256 1.89 9.03 -8.83
N TRP A 257 1.40 8.54 -7.67
CA TRP A 257 -0.04 8.35 -7.47
C TRP A 257 -0.82 9.64 -7.38
N GLU A 258 -0.27 10.73 -6.89
CA GLU A 258 -0.93 12.04 -6.96
C GLU A 258 -1.17 12.48 -8.41
N GLN A 259 -0.22 12.23 -9.32
CA GLN A 259 -0.36 12.57 -10.74
C GLN A 259 -1.36 11.65 -11.44
N ILE A 260 -1.19 10.34 -11.30
CA ILE A 260 -2.06 9.31 -11.89
C ILE A 260 -3.51 9.51 -11.42
N ALA A 261 -3.71 9.59 -10.10
CA ALA A 261 -5.04 9.72 -9.52
C ALA A 261 -5.72 11.04 -9.90
N THR A 262 -4.97 12.15 -9.98
CA THR A 262 -5.51 13.45 -10.43
C THR A 262 -5.97 13.38 -11.87
N ALA A 263 -5.19 12.79 -12.77
CA ALA A 263 -5.53 12.67 -14.19
C ALA A 263 -6.76 11.80 -14.45
N MET A 264 -6.93 10.74 -13.64
CA MET A 264 -7.98 9.74 -13.79
C MET A 264 -9.19 9.97 -12.87
N ARG A 265 -9.20 11.05 -12.10
CA ARG A 265 -10.17 11.31 -11.02
C ARG A 265 -11.62 11.29 -11.44
N ASP A 266 -11.93 11.70 -12.67
CA ASP A 266 -13.29 11.88 -13.17
C ASP A 266 -13.91 10.59 -13.74
N PHE A 267 -13.14 9.51 -13.93
CA PHE A 267 -13.71 8.21 -14.24
C PHE A 267 -14.58 7.71 -13.08
N ASP A 268 -15.63 6.99 -13.43
CA ASP A 268 -16.56 6.41 -12.48
C ASP A 268 -15.97 5.14 -11.78
N GLU A 269 -16.83 4.32 -11.20
CA GLU A 269 -16.44 3.13 -10.46
C GLU A 269 -15.83 2.00 -11.32
N HIS A 270 -15.98 2.07 -12.65
CA HIS A 270 -15.34 1.09 -13.54
C HIS A 270 -13.82 1.09 -13.38
N LEU A 271 -13.21 2.22 -13.02
CA LEU A 271 -11.77 2.28 -12.79
C LEU A 271 -11.41 1.98 -11.33
N MET A 272 -10.56 0.99 -11.11
CA MET A 272 -9.87 0.67 -9.87
C MET A 272 -8.37 0.97 -10.01
N PHE A 273 -7.71 1.31 -8.91
CA PHE A 273 -6.26 1.45 -8.86
C PHE A 273 -5.62 0.35 -8.04
N ALA A 274 -4.46 -0.15 -8.49
CA ALA A 274 -3.66 -1.14 -7.80
C ALA A 274 -2.26 -0.59 -7.48
N SER A 275 -1.85 -0.73 -6.23
CA SER A 275 -0.71 -0.03 -5.64
C SER A 275 0.64 -0.33 -6.30
N ALA A 276 0.85 -1.58 -6.72
CA ALA A 276 2.09 -2.13 -7.27
C ALA A 276 1.79 -3.30 -8.23
N ASN A 277 2.78 -4.15 -8.50
CA ASN A 277 2.60 -5.40 -9.25
C ASN A 277 2.95 -6.62 -8.39
N GLU A 278 4.22 -7.02 -8.32
CA GLU A 278 4.72 -8.19 -7.58
C GLU A 278 5.80 -7.79 -6.57
N PRO A 279 5.41 -7.15 -5.47
CA PRO A 279 6.37 -6.65 -4.49
C PRO A 279 7.10 -7.80 -3.79
N ASN A 280 8.45 -7.82 -3.87
CA ASN A 280 9.30 -8.85 -3.28
C ASN A 280 9.33 -8.73 -1.76
N ALA A 281 8.33 -9.32 -1.10
CA ALA A 281 8.18 -9.34 0.35
C ALA A 281 7.93 -10.79 0.79
N ASP A 282 8.94 -11.44 1.36
CA ASP A 282 8.90 -12.86 1.68
C ASP A 282 8.81 -13.16 3.18
N ASN A 283 8.83 -12.12 4.01
CA ASN A 283 8.80 -12.23 5.47
C ASN A 283 8.00 -11.08 6.12
N ALA A 284 7.77 -11.20 7.43
CA ALA A 284 6.95 -10.25 8.18
C ALA A 284 7.54 -8.83 8.18
N GLY A 285 8.86 -8.67 8.26
CA GLY A 285 9.50 -7.34 8.27
C GLY A 285 9.35 -6.62 6.93
N GLU A 286 9.52 -7.32 5.82
CA GLU A 286 9.28 -6.78 4.48
C GLU A 286 7.79 -6.49 4.26
N THR A 287 6.90 -7.36 4.75
CA THR A 287 5.45 -7.12 4.67
C THR A 287 5.03 -5.87 5.44
N GLU A 288 5.66 -5.57 6.58
CA GLU A 288 5.42 -4.32 7.32
C GLU A 288 5.82 -3.10 6.47
N ILE A 289 6.97 -3.14 5.80
CA ILE A 289 7.43 -2.07 4.90
C ILE A 289 6.47 -1.93 3.70
N LEU A 290 6.08 -3.04 3.09
CA LEU A 290 5.10 -3.05 2.00
C LEU A 290 3.77 -2.43 2.44
N THR A 291 3.32 -2.71 3.67
CA THR A 291 2.11 -2.10 4.25
C THR A 291 2.23 -0.56 4.30
N GLN A 292 3.42 -0.01 4.59
CA GLN A 292 3.65 1.44 4.54
C GLN A 292 3.61 2.00 3.11
N TYR A 293 4.08 1.24 2.11
CA TYR A 293 3.95 1.62 0.70
C TYR A 293 2.49 1.68 0.27
N HIS A 294 1.70 0.69 0.66
CA HIS A 294 0.25 0.69 0.44
C HIS A 294 -0.46 1.83 1.17
N GLN A 295 -0.06 2.15 2.42
CA GLN A 295 -0.62 3.28 3.14
C GLN A 295 -0.34 4.61 2.41
N THR A 296 0.87 4.78 1.88
CA THR A 296 1.23 5.96 1.08
C THR A 296 0.39 6.06 -0.19
N PHE A 297 0.17 4.95 -0.89
CA PHE A 297 -0.72 4.86 -2.05
C PHE A 297 -2.15 5.29 -1.71
N ILE A 298 -2.75 4.71 -0.66
CA ILE A 298 -4.10 5.08 -0.21
C ILE A 298 -4.18 6.58 0.06
N ASN A 299 -3.26 7.11 0.86
CA ASN A 299 -3.24 8.51 1.24
C ASN A 299 -3.11 9.43 0.00
N ALA A 300 -2.22 9.09 -0.94
CA ALA A 300 -2.02 9.87 -2.16
C ALA A 300 -3.29 9.90 -3.02
N VAL A 301 -3.92 8.75 -3.27
CA VAL A 301 -5.16 8.68 -4.06
C VAL A 301 -6.29 9.43 -3.37
N ARG A 302 -6.54 9.17 -2.08
CA ARG A 302 -7.62 9.81 -1.31
C ARG A 302 -7.48 11.33 -1.24
N SER A 303 -6.25 11.83 -1.13
CA SER A 303 -5.96 13.27 -1.06
C SER A 303 -6.40 14.04 -2.30
N THR A 304 -6.47 13.40 -3.48
CA THR A 304 -6.87 14.07 -4.72
C THR A 304 -8.37 14.42 -4.76
N GLY A 305 -9.19 13.79 -3.92
CA GLY A 305 -10.61 14.07 -3.80
C GLY A 305 -11.46 13.60 -4.99
N GLY A 306 -12.63 14.21 -5.18
CA GLY A 306 -13.61 13.78 -6.18
C GLY A 306 -14.01 12.32 -5.97
N ARG A 307 -14.18 11.54 -7.04
CA ARG A 307 -14.51 10.12 -6.98
C ARG A 307 -13.38 9.26 -6.39
N ASN A 308 -12.14 9.75 -6.40
CA ASN A 308 -11.01 9.05 -5.76
C ASN A 308 -11.16 8.95 -4.24
N SER A 309 -11.96 9.82 -3.60
CA SER A 309 -12.30 9.66 -2.18
C SER A 309 -13.03 8.35 -1.90
N TYR A 310 -13.73 7.78 -2.88
CA TYR A 310 -14.54 6.55 -2.72
C TYR A 310 -14.16 5.44 -3.69
N ARG A 311 -13.14 5.64 -4.53
CA ARG A 311 -12.67 4.65 -5.49
C ARG A 311 -12.16 3.40 -4.77
N VAL A 312 -12.49 2.22 -5.31
CA VAL A 312 -11.94 0.97 -4.81
C VAL A 312 -10.44 0.90 -5.15
N LEU A 313 -9.64 0.57 -4.15
CA LEU A 313 -8.19 0.43 -4.22
C LEU A 313 -7.79 -1.03 -3.98
N VAL A 314 -6.79 -1.49 -4.71
CA VAL A 314 -6.33 -2.88 -4.69
C VAL A 314 -4.90 -2.92 -4.17
N LEU A 315 -4.65 -3.81 -3.23
CA LEU A 315 -3.39 -3.96 -2.52
C LEU A 315 -2.79 -5.32 -2.83
N GLN A 316 -1.57 -5.35 -3.33
CA GLN A 316 -0.86 -6.58 -3.61
C GLN A 316 -0.49 -7.28 -2.31
N GLY A 317 -0.76 -8.58 -2.23
CA GLY A 317 -0.21 -9.42 -1.18
C GLY A 317 1.31 -9.54 -1.28
N PRO A 318 2.01 -9.93 -0.19
CA PRO A 318 3.44 -10.21 -0.21
C PRO A 318 3.80 -11.17 -1.33
N SER A 319 4.73 -10.78 -2.20
CA SER A 319 5.13 -11.47 -3.45
C SER A 319 3.95 -11.90 -4.34
N THR A 320 2.78 -11.24 -4.20
CA THR A 320 1.48 -11.66 -4.75
C THR A 320 1.17 -13.16 -4.59
N SER A 321 1.83 -13.79 -3.64
CA SER A 321 1.76 -15.23 -3.40
C SER A 321 0.47 -15.63 -2.71
N MET A 322 -0.29 -16.56 -3.30
CA MET A 322 -1.50 -17.12 -2.69
C MET A 322 -1.22 -17.85 -1.36
N SER A 323 0.00 -18.37 -1.17
CA SER A 323 0.38 -19.05 0.07
C SER A 323 0.91 -18.09 1.14
N LEU A 324 1.72 -17.07 0.78
CA LEU A 324 2.31 -16.12 1.73
C LEU A 324 1.31 -15.05 2.19
N THR A 325 0.47 -14.57 1.29
CA THR A 325 -0.46 -13.47 1.57
C THR A 325 -1.37 -13.73 2.78
N PRO A 326 -2.06 -14.87 2.93
CA PRO A 326 -2.89 -15.12 4.11
C PRO A 326 -2.08 -15.29 5.40
N GLN A 327 -0.79 -15.63 5.31
CA GLN A 327 0.08 -15.82 6.45
C GLN A 327 0.70 -14.50 6.94
N LEU A 328 1.18 -13.67 6.03
CA LEU A 328 1.98 -12.49 6.33
C LEU A 328 1.15 -11.20 6.39
N MET A 329 0.09 -11.08 5.57
CA MET A 329 -0.78 -9.91 5.56
C MET A 329 -1.82 -10.00 6.70
N SER A 330 -1.37 -9.76 7.92
CA SER A 330 -2.21 -9.89 9.12
C SER A 330 -3.29 -8.81 9.20
N THR A 331 -2.99 -7.61 8.75
CA THR A 331 -3.88 -6.43 8.71
C THR A 331 -3.73 -5.70 7.39
N LEU A 332 -4.79 -5.02 6.96
CA LEU A 332 -4.71 -4.05 5.85
C LEU A 332 -4.31 -2.68 6.39
N PRO A 333 -3.71 -1.81 5.54
CA PRO A 333 -3.54 -0.41 5.84
C PRO A 333 -4.87 0.28 6.16
N THR A 334 -4.80 1.41 6.86
CA THR A 334 -5.99 2.22 7.19
C THR A 334 -6.47 2.99 5.96
N ASP A 335 -7.75 2.85 5.62
CA ASP A 335 -8.42 3.71 4.65
C ASP A 335 -9.42 4.63 5.41
N PRO A 336 -9.41 5.95 5.20
CA PRO A 336 -10.39 6.84 5.82
C PRO A 336 -11.85 6.56 5.39
N VAL A 337 -12.03 5.77 4.32
CA VAL A 337 -13.36 5.35 3.84
C VAL A 337 -13.45 3.83 3.91
N SER A 338 -14.38 3.32 4.70
CA SER A 338 -14.60 1.89 4.89
C SER A 338 -15.00 1.17 3.61
N ASP A 339 -14.70 -0.13 3.55
CA ASP A 339 -15.18 -1.08 2.54
C ASP A 339 -14.78 -0.71 1.09
N ARG A 340 -13.55 -0.16 0.91
CA ARG A 340 -13.04 0.27 -0.39
C ARG A 340 -11.73 -0.42 -0.78
N LEU A 341 -11.30 -1.44 -0.04
CA LEU A 341 -10.08 -2.16 -0.32
C LEU A 341 -10.36 -3.57 -0.84
N MET A 342 -9.54 -4.01 -1.79
CA MET A 342 -9.43 -5.39 -2.28
C MET A 342 -7.98 -5.85 -2.13
N VAL A 343 -7.76 -7.16 -2.18
CA VAL A 343 -6.42 -7.77 -2.19
C VAL A 343 -6.16 -8.45 -3.52
N GLU A 344 -4.94 -8.32 -4.04
CA GLU A 344 -4.50 -8.96 -5.28
C GLU A 344 -3.41 -10.00 -5.00
N VAL A 345 -3.54 -11.16 -5.63
CA VAL A 345 -2.57 -12.25 -5.67
C VAL A 345 -2.43 -12.77 -7.10
N HIS A 346 -1.35 -13.47 -7.40
CA HIS A 346 -1.10 -14.11 -8.69
C HIS A 346 -1.00 -15.63 -8.53
N ASN A 347 -1.26 -16.38 -9.60
CA ASN A 347 -1.21 -17.83 -9.56
C ASN A 347 -0.59 -18.43 -10.83
N TYR A 348 0.64 -18.86 -10.67
CA TYR A 348 1.38 -19.58 -11.70
C TYR A 348 1.95 -20.90 -11.15
N THR A 349 1.09 -21.63 -10.42
CA THR A 349 1.45 -22.89 -9.76
C THR A 349 1.02 -24.10 -10.61
N PRO A 350 1.89 -25.11 -10.78
CA PRO A 350 3.32 -25.08 -10.46
C PRO A 350 4.11 -24.28 -11.51
N SER A 351 5.11 -23.54 -11.08
CA SER A 351 5.89 -22.66 -11.97
C SER A 351 6.57 -23.39 -13.13
N GLN A 352 6.96 -24.67 -12.92
CA GLN A 352 7.52 -25.52 -13.97
C GLN A 352 6.55 -25.80 -15.11
N PHE A 353 5.25 -25.83 -14.84
CA PHE A 353 4.20 -25.99 -15.85
C PHE A 353 3.84 -24.65 -16.51
N CYS A 354 3.66 -23.63 -15.67
CA CYS A 354 3.14 -22.33 -16.11
C CYS A 354 4.18 -21.43 -16.79
N PHE A 355 5.46 -21.50 -16.36
CA PHE A 355 6.47 -20.53 -16.79
C PHE A 355 7.68 -21.12 -17.48
N LEU A 356 8.26 -22.24 -16.95
CA LEU A 356 9.54 -22.68 -17.42
C LEU A 356 9.52 -22.99 -18.91
N ASN A 357 10.45 -22.38 -19.65
CA ASN A 357 10.69 -22.61 -21.08
C ASN A 357 11.98 -23.42 -21.35
N GLU A 358 12.71 -23.79 -20.30
CA GLU A 358 13.88 -24.66 -20.29
C GLU A 358 14.06 -25.34 -18.93
N ASP A 359 14.80 -26.44 -18.89
CA ASP A 359 15.18 -27.06 -17.63
C ASP A 359 16.25 -26.20 -16.93
N VAL A 360 16.07 -25.97 -15.63
CA VAL A 360 16.97 -25.16 -14.82
C VAL A 360 17.52 -25.96 -13.62
N SER A 361 18.51 -25.41 -12.92
CA SER A 361 19.18 -26.13 -11.81
C SER A 361 18.26 -26.52 -10.67
N TRP A 362 17.17 -25.77 -10.46
CA TRP A 362 16.21 -26.01 -9.38
C TRP A 362 14.95 -26.77 -9.84
N GLY A 363 14.76 -27.04 -11.14
CA GLY A 363 13.59 -27.78 -11.59
C GLY A 363 13.57 -28.06 -13.09
N LYS A 364 12.88 -29.13 -13.45
CA LYS A 364 12.58 -29.48 -14.84
C LYS A 364 11.27 -28.85 -15.27
N MET A 365 11.14 -28.56 -16.57
CA MET A 365 9.85 -28.23 -17.16
C MET A 365 8.85 -29.37 -16.92
N VAL A 366 7.65 -29.01 -16.50
CA VAL A 366 6.49 -29.91 -16.43
C VAL A 366 5.64 -29.68 -17.66
N TYR A 367 5.19 -30.77 -18.29
CA TYR A 367 4.35 -30.71 -19.49
C TYR A 367 2.92 -31.16 -19.21
N TYR A 368 2.73 -31.95 -18.16
CA TYR A 368 1.46 -32.62 -17.88
C TYR A 368 1.05 -32.35 -16.43
N TRP A 369 -0.15 -31.85 -16.26
CA TRP A 369 -0.71 -31.46 -14.98
C TRP A 369 -2.15 -31.94 -14.86
N GLY A 370 -2.52 -32.41 -13.67
CA GLY A 370 -3.88 -32.70 -13.30
C GLY A 370 -4.26 -34.20 -13.41
N ASN A 371 -5.21 -34.57 -12.56
CA ASN A 371 -5.68 -35.94 -12.49
C ASN A 371 -6.32 -36.39 -13.84
N GLY A 372 -5.82 -37.51 -14.37
CA GLY A 372 -6.21 -38.02 -15.69
C GLY A 372 -5.50 -37.36 -16.89
N HIS A 373 -4.61 -36.44 -16.64
CA HIS A 373 -3.84 -35.72 -17.68
C HIS A 373 -2.33 -35.92 -17.58
N HIS A 374 -1.86 -36.94 -16.84
CA HIS A 374 -0.48 -37.37 -16.81
C HIS A 374 -0.13 -38.21 -18.02
N SER A 375 1.05 -38.01 -18.61
CA SER A 375 1.55 -38.79 -19.72
C SER A 375 2.23 -40.08 -19.25
N THR A 376 1.94 -41.19 -19.92
CA THR A 376 2.68 -42.45 -19.79
C THR A 376 3.88 -42.52 -20.74
N ILE A 377 3.97 -41.61 -21.73
CA ILE A 377 5.05 -41.52 -22.72
C ILE A 377 6.25 -40.75 -22.15
N GLU A 378 5.99 -39.69 -21.39
CA GLU A 378 7.01 -38.84 -20.74
C GLU A 378 6.70 -38.65 -19.25
N PRO A 379 6.72 -39.74 -18.45
CA PRO A 379 6.31 -39.67 -17.04
C PRO A 379 7.18 -38.75 -16.18
N ASP A 380 8.42 -38.48 -16.57
CA ASP A 380 9.33 -37.57 -15.89
C ASP A 380 8.99 -36.07 -16.14
N ARG A 381 8.01 -35.78 -16.98
CA ARG A 381 7.46 -34.44 -17.22
C ARG A 381 6.07 -34.23 -16.60
N ASN A 382 5.55 -35.19 -15.86
CA ASN A 382 4.33 -35.03 -15.10
C ASN A 382 4.57 -34.14 -13.88
N ALA A 383 3.56 -33.38 -13.48
CA ALA A 383 3.57 -32.63 -12.24
C ALA A 383 3.70 -33.58 -11.03
N THR A 384 4.44 -33.18 -10.04
CA THR A 384 4.63 -33.91 -8.79
C THR A 384 4.24 -33.09 -7.54
N TYR A 385 3.83 -31.83 -7.77
CA TYR A 385 3.30 -30.92 -6.76
C TYR A 385 2.45 -29.82 -7.45
N GLY A 386 1.71 -29.05 -6.66
CA GLY A 386 0.92 -27.93 -7.14
C GLY A 386 -0.23 -28.36 -8.04
N GLU A 387 -0.79 -29.56 -7.80
CA GLU A 387 -1.97 -30.05 -8.50
C GLU A 387 -3.26 -29.62 -7.79
N GLU A 388 -4.40 -30.19 -8.10
CA GLU A 388 -5.74 -29.72 -7.74
C GLU A 388 -5.89 -29.40 -6.24
N ASP A 389 -5.44 -30.29 -5.37
CA ASP A 389 -5.58 -30.13 -3.92
C ASP A 389 -4.81 -28.91 -3.39
N ALA A 390 -3.65 -28.61 -3.96
CA ALA A 390 -2.86 -27.44 -3.60
C ALA A 390 -3.58 -26.15 -3.97
N HIS A 391 -4.14 -26.07 -5.18
CA HIS A 391 -4.94 -24.92 -5.61
C HIS A 391 -6.19 -24.73 -4.75
N ILE A 392 -6.95 -25.81 -4.48
CA ILE A 392 -8.14 -25.74 -3.61
C ILE A 392 -7.75 -25.22 -2.23
N ALA A 393 -6.67 -25.74 -1.64
CA ALA A 393 -6.21 -25.32 -0.32
C ALA A 393 -5.80 -23.84 -0.29
N ASP A 394 -5.14 -23.34 -1.32
CA ASP A 394 -4.73 -21.95 -1.38
C ASP A 394 -5.92 -21.00 -1.62
N PHE A 395 -6.85 -21.34 -2.50
CA PHE A 395 -8.09 -20.58 -2.66
C PHE A 395 -8.93 -20.57 -1.37
N GLN A 396 -9.01 -21.69 -0.65
CA GLN A 396 -9.72 -21.78 0.62
C GLN A 396 -9.11 -20.84 1.67
N LYS A 397 -7.77 -20.79 1.79
CA LYS A 397 -7.08 -19.86 2.70
C LYS A 397 -7.38 -18.40 2.35
N MET A 398 -7.35 -18.03 1.06
CA MET A 398 -7.69 -16.69 0.61
C MET A 398 -9.15 -16.34 0.92
N LYS A 399 -10.06 -17.28 0.71
CA LYS A 399 -11.47 -17.12 1.04
C LYS A 399 -11.66 -16.84 2.53
N GLU A 400 -11.15 -17.70 3.40
CA GLU A 400 -11.28 -17.59 4.87
C GLU A 400 -10.62 -16.32 5.42
N LYS A 401 -9.47 -15.92 4.87
CA LYS A 401 -8.73 -14.78 5.34
C LYS A 401 -9.36 -13.45 4.94
N PHE A 402 -9.89 -13.35 3.72
CA PHE A 402 -10.33 -12.09 3.12
C PHE A 402 -11.77 -12.10 2.65
N VAL A 403 -12.18 -13.00 1.74
CA VAL A 403 -13.50 -12.96 1.10
C VAL A 403 -14.62 -13.07 2.13
N ASP A 404 -14.54 -14.02 3.07
CA ASP A 404 -15.53 -14.23 4.13
C ASP A 404 -15.59 -13.07 5.14
N LYS A 405 -14.61 -12.16 5.09
CA LYS A 405 -14.57 -10.94 5.92
C LYS A 405 -14.98 -9.69 5.14
N GLY A 406 -15.51 -9.85 3.93
CA GLY A 406 -15.96 -8.75 3.11
C GLY A 406 -14.84 -8.00 2.38
N ILE A 407 -13.66 -8.62 2.24
CA ILE A 407 -12.54 -8.09 1.47
C ILE A 407 -12.41 -8.91 0.19
N PRO A 408 -12.86 -8.41 -0.97
CA PRO A 408 -12.74 -9.15 -2.22
C PRO A 408 -11.29 -9.41 -2.61
N VAL A 409 -11.05 -10.54 -3.27
CA VAL A 409 -9.73 -10.95 -3.76
C VAL A 409 -9.75 -11.01 -5.27
N LEU A 410 -8.72 -10.44 -5.89
CA LEU A 410 -8.42 -10.56 -7.30
C LEU A 410 -7.24 -11.52 -7.48
N MET A 411 -7.37 -12.50 -8.36
CA MET A 411 -6.22 -13.20 -8.94
C MET A 411 -5.83 -12.40 -10.18
N GLY A 412 -4.98 -11.38 -9.97
CA GLY A 412 -4.65 -10.36 -10.97
C GLY A 412 -3.91 -10.90 -12.17
N GLU A 413 -3.19 -12.00 -11.98
CA GLU A 413 -2.54 -12.73 -13.05
C GLU A 413 -2.61 -14.23 -12.81
N TYR A 414 -2.85 -14.98 -13.88
CA TYR A 414 -2.64 -16.43 -13.97
C TYR A 414 -2.52 -16.86 -15.42
N GLY A 415 -1.80 -17.95 -15.67
CA GLY A 415 -1.60 -18.47 -17.01
C GLY A 415 -0.81 -19.77 -17.00
N ALA A 416 -0.90 -20.52 -18.09
CA ALA A 416 -0.14 -21.72 -18.33
C ALA A 416 0.40 -21.73 -19.77
N TYR A 417 1.58 -22.31 -19.97
CA TYR A 417 2.31 -22.28 -21.22
C TYR A 417 1.85 -23.40 -22.16
N ARG A 418 1.38 -23.07 -23.38
CA ARG A 418 1.24 -24.06 -24.45
C ARG A 418 2.57 -24.24 -25.15
N ARG A 419 2.96 -25.49 -25.42
CA ARG A 419 4.28 -25.87 -25.95
C ARG A 419 4.25 -26.40 -27.36
N ASP A 420 3.14 -26.29 -28.06
CA ASP A 420 2.93 -26.73 -29.44
C ASP A 420 3.87 -26.06 -30.47
N GLY A 421 4.21 -24.78 -30.22
CA GLY A 421 5.14 -23.98 -31.03
C GLY A 421 6.50 -23.72 -30.38
N SER A 422 6.81 -24.34 -29.22
CA SER A 422 8.02 -24.07 -28.45
C SER A 422 9.25 -24.83 -28.97
N ALA A 423 10.44 -24.49 -28.51
CA ALA A 423 11.67 -25.25 -28.76
C ALA A 423 11.65 -26.63 -28.07
N HIS A 424 10.73 -26.85 -27.13
CA HIS A 424 10.59 -28.06 -26.32
C HIS A 424 9.18 -28.63 -26.45
N ILE A 425 8.85 -29.15 -27.65
CA ILE A 425 7.55 -29.75 -27.93
C ILE A 425 7.41 -31.08 -27.17
N PRO A 426 6.33 -31.25 -26.36
CA PRO A 426 6.05 -32.52 -25.68
C PRO A 426 5.90 -33.69 -26.68
N LYS A 427 6.42 -34.88 -26.37
CA LYS A 427 6.22 -36.07 -27.17
C LYS A 427 4.77 -36.53 -27.19
N ASP A 428 4.05 -36.28 -26.11
CA ASP A 428 2.63 -36.55 -25.94
C ASP A 428 1.87 -35.21 -26.01
N LEU A 429 1.87 -34.58 -27.18
CA LEU A 429 1.32 -33.27 -27.40
C LEU A 429 -0.19 -33.22 -27.10
N GLU A 430 -0.94 -34.25 -27.42
CA GLU A 430 -2.39 -34.32 -27.16
C GLU A 430 -2.71 -34.26 -25.65
N THR A 431 -1.98 -35.04 -24.85
CA THR A 431 -2.11 -35.02 -23.40
C THR A 431 -1.66 -33.66 -22.82
N HIS A 432 -0.59 -33.07 -23.37
CA HIS A 432 -0.15 -31.73 -22.96
C HIS A 432 -1.24 -30.67 -23.20
N GLU A 433 -1.80 -30.62 -24.37
CA GLU A 433 -2.86 -29.68 -24.75
C GLU A 433 -4.11 -29.85 -23.86
N ALA A 434 -4.52 -31.10 -23.62
CA ALA A 434 -5.62 -31.40 -22.71
C ALA A 434 -5.32 -31.00 -21.27
N SER A 435 -4.06 -31.16 -20.83
CA SER A 435 -3.59 -30.76 -19.51
C SER A 435 -3.65 -29.23 -19.32
N VAL A 436 -3.26 -28.45 -20.34
CA VAL A 436 -3.34 -26.98 -20.30
C VAL A 436 -4.80 -26.52 -20.28
N ASP A 437 -5.68 -27.08 -21.11
CA ASP A 437 -7.11 -26.77 -21.11
C ASP A 437 -7.75 -27.07 -19.74
N TYR A 438 -7.38 -28.21 -19.15
CA TYR A 438 -7.86 -28.61 -17.85
C TYR A 438 -7.37 -27.67 -16.75
N TRP A 439 -6.09 -27.31 -16.72
CA TRP A 439 -5.53 -26.36 -15.76
C TRP A 439 -6.26 -25.00 -15.80
N ILE A 440 -6.42 -24.44 -17.01
CA ILE A 440 -7.10 -23.16 -17.22
C ILE A 440 -8.54 -23.24 -16.69
N THR A 441 -9.29 -24.27 -17.10
CA THR A 441 -10.69 -24.46 -16.68
C THR A 441 -10.79 -24.64 -15.17
N PHE A 442 -9.95 -25.50 -14.60
CA PHE A 442 -9.95 -25.80 -13.17
C PHE A 442 -9.62 -24.60 -12.32
N VAL A 443 -8.52 -23.91 -12.60
CA VAL A 443 -8.07 -22.75 -11.81
C VAL A 443 -9.08 -21.61 -11.89
N THR A 444 -9.61 -21.31 -13.09
CA THR A 444 -10.66 -20.30 -13.28
C THR A 444 -11.91 -20.63 -12.46
N LYS A 445 -12.36 -21.88 -12.51
CA LYS A 445 -13.55 -22.36 -11.78
C LYS A 445 -13.33 -22.31 -10.27
N GLN A 446 -12.17 -22.78 -9.79
CA GLN A 446 -11.86 -22.76 -8.36
C GLN A 446 -11.73 -21.33 -7.82
N ALA A 447 -11.12 -20.40 -8.57
CA ALA A 447 -11.09 -18.99 -8.19
C ALA A 447 -12.52 -18.47 -7.94
N LEU A 448 -13.41 -18.65 -8.90
CA LEU A 448 -14.79 -18.16 -8.81
C LEU A 448 -15.60 -18.84 -7.69
N ASN A 449 -15.44 -20.15 -7.50
CA ASN A 449 -16.10 -20.90 -6.43
C ASN A 449 -15.70 -20.42 -5.03
N HIS A 450 -14.50 -19.86 -4.89
CA HIS A 450 -14.00 -19.29 -3.64
C HIS A 450 -14.17 -17.76 -3.56
N GLY A 451 -14.89 -17.15 -4.51
CA GLY A 451 -15.15 -15.70 -4.52
C GLY A 451 -14.00 -14.84 -5.01
N VAL A 452 -12.94 -15.45 -5.57
CA VAL A 452 -11.79 -14.78 -6.15
C VAL A 452 -12.07 -14.44 -7.61
N LYS A 453 -11.68 -13.26 -8.08
CA LYS A 453 -11.90 -12.78 -9.45
C LYS A 453 -10.64 -13.00 -10.30
N PRO A 454 -10.66 -13.92 -11.28
CA PRO A 454 -9.49 -14.25 -12.09
C PRO A 454 -9.30 -13.31 -13.28
N PHE A 455 -8.03 -12.92 -13.54
CA PHE A 455 -7.61 -12.10 -14.68
C PHE A 455 -6.54 -12.86 -15.48
N TRP A 456 -6.93 -13.39 -16.63
CA TRP A 456 -6.02 -14.14 -17.52
C TRP A 456 -4.88 -13.27 -18.04
N TRP A 457 -3.64 -13.78 -17.98
CA TRP A 457 -2.47 -13.09 -18.53
C TRP A 457 -2.33 -13.37 -20.02
N ASP A 458 -2.59 -12.36 -20.87
CA ASP A 458 -2.38 -12.46 -22.32
C ASP A 458 -1.38 -11.43 -22.83
N THR A 459 -0.41 -11.90 -23.62
CA THR A 459 0.60 -11.05 -24.26
C THR A 459 0.37 -10.89 -25.78
N GLY A 460 -0.83 -11.24 -26.26
CA GLY A 460 -1.18 -11.29 -27.68
C GLY A 460 -1.09 -12.71 -28.27
N GLY A 461 -0.97 -13.72 -27.40
CA GLY A 461 -0.93 -15.14 -27.77
C GLY A 461 -2.31 -15.73 -28.02
N ALA A 462 -3.28 -15.45 -27.17
CA ALA A 462 -4.62 -15.97 -27.32
C ALA A 462 -5.52 -15.06 -28.19
N LEU A 463 -5.40 -13.75 -28.07
CA LEU A 463 -6.10 -12.76 -28.90
C LEU A 463 -5.09 -11.85 -29.59
N ASP A 464 -5.04 -11.88 -30.91
CA ASP A 464 -4.07 -11.12 -31.71
C ASP A 464 -4.31 -9.60 -31.59
N ARG A 465 -3.25 -8.88 -31.21
CA ARG A 465 -3.33 -7.42 -30.97
C ARG A 465 -3.48 -6.58 -32.23
N ARG A 466 -3.16 -7.14 -33.44
CA ARG A 466 -3.22 -6.42 -34.72
C ARG A 466 -4.53 -6.65 -35.44
N SER A 467 -4.95 -7.92 -35.52
CA SER A 467 -6.14 -8.34 -36.26
C SER A 467 -7.39 -8.44 -35.39
N ASN A 468 -7.25 -8.45 -34.06
CA ASN A 468 -8.31 -8.76 -33.11
C ASN A 468 -8.91 -10.18 -33.28
N ALA A 469 -8.23 -11.06 -33.99
CA ALA A 469 -8.66 -12.44 -34.18
C ALA A 469 -8.22 -13.33 -33.02
N VAL A 470 -9.04 -14.28 -32.65
CA VAL A 470 -8.65 -15.35 -31.71
C VAL A 470 -7.60 -16.23 -32.39
N LYS A 471 -6.43 -16.38 -31.76
CA LYS A 471 -5.32 -17.24 -32.19
C LYS A 471 -5.33 -18.59 -31.47
N ASP A 472 -5.68 -18.58 -30.19
CA ASP A 472 -5.80 -19.78 -29.38
C ASP A 472 -7.25 -19.92 -28.87
N GLN A 473 -8.08 -20.59 -29.69
CA GLN A 473 -9.48 -20.82 -29.36
C GLN A 473 -9.64 -21.73 -28.14
N ARG A 474 -8.71 -22.71 -27.93
CA ARG A 474 -8.74 -23.62 -26.78
C ARG A 474 -8.60 -22.88 -25.48
N THR A 475 -7.71 -21.90 -25.39
CA THR A 475 -7.57 -21.04 -24.19
C THR A 475 -8.85 -20.26 -23.95
N ILE A 476 -9.45 -19.64 -24.97
CA ILE A 476 -10.71 -18.90 -24.80
C ILE A 476 -11.84 -19.84 -24.31
N ASP A 477 -11.98 -21.01 -24.94
CA ASP A 477 -13.01 -21.99 -24.57
C ASP A 477 -12.81 -22.49 -23.12
N ALA A 478 -11.57 -22.77 -22.70
CA ALA A 478 -11.25 -23.19 -21.34
C ALA A 478 -11.56 -22.12 -20.30
N LEU A 479 -11.23 -20.85 -20.57
CA LEU A 479 -11.55 -19.71 -19.71
C LEU A 479 -13.07 -19.53 -19.57
N VAL A 480 -13.80 -19.58 -20.68
CA VAL A 480 -15.26 -19.47 -20.68
C VAL A 480 -15.91 -20.66 -19.99
N ALA A 481 -15.38 -21.89 -20.16
CA ALA A 481 -15.86 -23.07 -19.45
C ALA A 481 -15.65 -22.98 -17.93
N GLY A 482 -14.47 -22.54 -17.51
CA GLY A 482 -14.19 -22.28 -16.08
C GLY A 482 -15.01 -21.15 -15.51
N GLY A 483 -15.45 -20.21 -16.37
CA GLY A 483 -16.32 -19.10 -16.01
C GLY A 483 -17.81 -19.43 -15.84
N LYS A 484 -18.25 -20.62 -16.20
CA LYS A 484 -19.66 -21.03 -16.04
C LYS A 484 -19.93 -21.50 -14.62
#